data_142f8e95890b7d432c4f9562f357f28e
#
_entry.id   142f8e95890b7d432c4f9562f357f28e
#
_cell.length_a   1.000
_cell.length_b   1.000
_cell.length_c   1.000
_cell.angle_alpha   90.00
_cell.angle_beta   90.00
_cell.angle_gamma   90.00
#
_symmetry.space_group_name_H-M   'P 1'
#
loop_
_entity.id
_entity.type
_entity.pdbx_description
1 polymer ?
#
loop_
_entity_poly.entity_id
_entity_poly.type
_entity_poly.pdbx_seq_one_letter_code
_entity_poly.pdbx_strand_id
1 'polypeptide(L)'
;MKLKNICFGIVCTVALVGCTDKMDYHEYTNYGKEYVFSDFGRTAAFVNNIYSYLDYDLLGTTSLASACDEAEMALNYSNVLDYTNGNWTALNPKSQWNYYTPIRAANYFLENGLNLEFSDLILNQDYEAQMKRYGRYQYEVRLLRAYYYFLLVAPLQEISPDQRGICSRFLNT
;
A
#
# COMPACT_ATOMS: atom_id res chain seq x y z
N MET A 1 -22.23 -22.78 61.87
CA MET A 1 -22.30 -22.06 60.58
C MET A 1 -23.45 -22.71 59.81
N LYS A 2 -24.44 -21.93 59.40
CA LYS A 2 -25.69 -22.49 58.87
C LYS A 2 -25.52 -22.86 57.38
N LEU A 3 -25.89 -24.07 57.02
CA LEU A 3 -25.83 -24.66 55.67
C LEU A 3 -26.31 -23.69 54.57
N LYS A 4 -27.25 -22.82 54.91
CA LYS A 4 -27.81 -21.75 54.09
C LYS A 4 -26.76 -20.76 53.55
N ASN A 5 -25.73 -20.45 54.36
CA ASN A 5 -24.68 -19.50 53.97
C ASN A 5 -23.64 -20.14 53.02
N ILE A 6 -23.47 -21.46 53.09
CA ILE A 6 -22.58 -22.23 52.24
C ILE A 6 -23.21 -22.36 50.83
N CYS A 7 -24.52 -22.67 50.75
CA CYS A 7 -25.23 -22.72 49.46
C CYS A 7 -25.24 -21.38 48.76
N PHE A 8 -25.39 -20.26 49.46
CA PHE A 8 -25.38 -18.92 48.87
C PHE A 8 -23.99 -18.56 48.32
N GLY A 9 -22.90 -18.94 48.99
CA GLY A 9 -21.53 -18.75 48.52
C GLY A 9 -21.24 -19.53 47.23
N ILE A 10 -21.72 -20.78 47.13
CA ILE A 10 -21.51 -21.63 45.95
C ILE A 10 -22.29 -21.11 44.76
N VAL A 11 -23.50 -20.61 44.93
CA VAL A 11 -24.30 -20.02 43.84
C VAL A 11 -23.71 -18.73 43.32
N CYS A 12 -23.13 -17.88 44.19
CA CYS A 12 -22.42 -16.66 43.74
C CYS A 12 -21.13 -16.96 42.98
N THR A 13 -20.38 -18.01 43.30
CA THR A 13 -19.12 -18.36 42.60
C THR A 13 -19.41 -18.94 41.21
N VAL A 14 -20.50 -19.67 40.99
CA VAL A 14 -20.89 -20.21 39.68
C VAL A 14 -21.41 -19.11 38.75
N ALA A 15 -22.01 -18.04 39.28
CA ALA A 15 -22.49 -16.92 38.49
C ALA A 15 -21.36 -16.04 37.88
N LEU A 16 -20.12 -16.15 38.36
CA LEU A 16 -18.96 -15.37 37.86
C LEU A 16 -18.20 -16.04 36.72
N VAL A 17 -18.50 -17.29 36.35
CA VAL A 17 -17.76 -18.04 35.29
C VAL A 17 -18.41 -17.87 33.90
N GLY A 18 -19.53 -17.21 33.80
CA GLY A 18 -20.22 -17.10 32.53
C GLY A 18 -20.03 -15.74 31.88
N CYS A 19 -19.18 -15.60 30.90
CA CYS A 19 -19.25 -14.64 29.78
C CYS A 19 -17.87 -14.31 29.14
N THR A 20 -16.92 -15.23 29.08
CA THR A 20 -15.71 -14.98 28.31
C THR A 20 -15.91 -15.20 26.81
N ASP A 21 -16.77 -16.13 26.40
CA ASP A 21 -17.00 -16.46 24.98
C ASP A 21 -17.74 -15.38 24.18
N LYS A 22 -18.44 -14.46 24.84
CA LYS A 22 -19.11 -13.33 24.15
C LYS A 22 -18.26 -12.07 24.03
N MET A 23 -17.08 -12.04 24.62
CA MET A 23 -16.14 -10.94 24.50
C MET A 23 -15.12 -11.12 23.35
N ASP A 24 -15.06 -12.29 22.75
CA ASP A 24 -14.33 -12.48 21.48
C ASP A 24 -15.13 -11.85 20.34
N TYR A 25 -14.98 -10.53 20.23
CA TYR A 25 -15.49 -9.78 19.10
C TYR A 25 -14.68 -10.14 17.86
N HIS A 26 -15.25 -11.03 17.04
CA HIS A 26 -14.72 -11.25 15.69
C HIS A 26 -15.03 -10.02 14.84
N GLU A 27 -14.03 -9.24 14.57
CA GLU A 27 -14.13 -8.09 13.69
C GLU A 27 -14.31 -8.58 12.23
N TYR A 28 -15.57 -8.66 11.80
CA TYR A 28 -15.94 -9.10 10.44
C TYR A 28 -15.58 -8.07 9.36
N THR A 29 -15.12 -6.89 9.74
CA THR A 29 -14.72 -5.81 8.84
C THR A 29 -13.26 -5.85 8.43
N ASN A 30 -12.40 -6.54 9.18
CA ASN A 30 -11.00 -6.75 8.81
C ASN A 30 -10.85 -8.06 8.04
N TYR A 31 -10.65 -7.94 6.75
CA TYR A 31 -10.32 -9.07 5.90
C TYR A 31 -8.91 -9.58 6.26
N GLY A 32 -8.84 -10.72 6.93
CA GLY A 32 -7.57 -11.40 7.23
C GLY A 32 -6.84 -11.86 5.97
N LYS A 33 -5.58 -12.23 6.12
CA LYS A 33 -4.76 -12.73 5.01
C LYS A 33 -5.39 -13.96 4.33
N GLU A 34 -6.01 -14.82 5.10
CA GLU A 34 -6.69 -16.03 4.62
C GLU A 34 -7.82 -15.66 3.65
N TYR A 35 -8.59 -14.62 3.95
CA TYR A 35 -9.65 -14.16 3.07
C TYR A 35 -9.10 -13.60 1.76
N VAL A 36 -8.06 -12.77 1.82
CA VAL A 36 -7.49 -12.13 0.63
C VAL A 36 -6.83 -13.13 -0.30
N PHE A 37 -6.08 -14.08 0.26
CA PHE A 37 -5.26 -15.02 -0.51
C PHE A 37 -5.91 -16.39 -0.76
N SER A 38 -7.16 -16.60 -0.34
CA SER A 38 -7.91 -17.82 -0.66
C SER A 38 -8.58 -17.81 -2.03
N ASP A 39 -8.65 -16.66 -2.68
CA ASP A 39 -9.31 -16.49 -3.99
C ASP A 39 -8.41 -15.75 -4.96
N PHE A 40 -8.35 -16.24 -6.22
CA PHE A 40 -7.51 -15.65 -7.26
C PHE A 40 -7.93 -14.20 -7.59
N GLY A 41 -9.23 -13.91 -7.68
CA GLY A 41 -9.74 -12.58 -8.00
C GLY A 41 -9.34 -11.55 -6.94
N ARG A 42 -9.44 -11.93 -5.66
CA ARG A 42 -9.02 -11.08 -4.53
C ARG A 42 -7.51 -10.90 -4.50
N THR A 43 -6.75 -11.95 -4.76
CA THR A 43 -5.28 -11.89 -4.90
C THR A 43 -4.88 -10.96 -6.05
N ALA A 44 -5.54 -11.06 -7.20
CA ALA A 44 -5.33 -10.17 -8.34
C ALA A 44 -5.70 -8.71 -8.02
N ALA A 45 -6.82 -8.50 -7.31
CA ALA A 45 -7.23 -7.17 -6.86
C ALA A 45 -6.21 -6.55 -5.89
N PHE A 46 -5.61 -7.36 -5.00
CA PHE A 46 -4.54 -6.90 -4.12
C PHE A 46 -3.31 -6.42 -4.90
N VAL A 47 -2.88 -7.16 -5.93
CA VAL A 47 -1.78 -6.73 -6.80
C VAL A 47 -2.16 -5.47 -7.58
N ASN A 48 -3.39 -5.40 -8.12
CA ASN A 48 -3.89 -4.20 -8.80
C ASN A 48 -3.89 -2.97 -7.88
N ASN A 49 -4.18 -3.15 -6.58
CA ASN A 49 -4.07 -2.05 -5.61
C ASN A 49 -2.63 -1.56 -5.46
N ILE A 50 -1.61 -2.41 -5.59
CA ILE A 50 -0.21 -1.95 -5.62
C ILE A 50 0.04 -1.09 -6.86
N TYR A 51 -0.50 -1.47 -8.02
CA TYR A 51 -0.40 -0.69 -9.25
C TYR A 51 -1.10 0.68 -9.17
N SER A 52 -2.17 0.81 -8.38
CA SER A 52 -2.94 2.06 -8.28
C SER A 52 -2.15 3.24 -7.68
N TYR A 53 -1.01 2.97 -7.06
CA TYR A 53 -0.10 4.00 -6.54
C TYR A 53 0.91 4.50 -7.57
N LEU A 54 0.87 4.00 -8.82
CA LEU A 54 1.70 4.55 -9.90
C LEU A 54 1.17 5.92 -10.29
N ASP A 55 1.98 6.94 -10.06
CA ASP A 55 1.70 8.28 -10.51
C ASP A 55 2.22 8.48 -11.93
N TYR A 56 1.46 9.23 -12.71
CA TYR A 56 1.90 9.73 -14.00
C TYR A 56 2.76 10.98 -13.78
N ASP A 57 3.86 11.08 -14.49
CA ASP A 57 4.71 12.29 -14.50
C ASP A 57 5.37 12.64 -13.15
N LEU A 58 5.49 11.72 -12.20
CA LEU A 58 6.07 11.94 -10.86
C LEU A 58 5.35 13.00 -10.00
N LEU A 59 4.45 13.79 -10.57
CA LEU A 59 3.73 14.88 -9.90
C LEU A 59 2.21 14.64 -9.83
N GLY A 60 1.77 13.40 -10.04
CA GLY A 60 0.36 13.02 -10.01
C GLY A 60 -0.39 13.56 -11.23
N THR A 61 -1.36 14.44 -11.01
CA THR A 61 -2.20 15.01 -12.08
C THR A 61 -1.57 16.19 -12.82
N THR A 62 -0.33 16.56 -12.48
CA THR A 62 0.32 17.76 -12.99
C THR A 62 1.55 17.40 -13.81
N SER A 63 1.70 17.96 -14.98
CA SER A 63 2.84 17.71 -15.86
C SER A 63 4.16 18.18 -15.24
N LEU A 64 5.21 17.36 -15.33
CA LEU A 64 6.56 17.70 -14.90
C LEU A 64 7.11 18.92 -15.67
N ALA A 65 6.69 19.13 -16.91
CA ALA A 65 7.05 20.30 -17.69
C ALA A 65 6.67 21.63 -17.01
N SER A 66 5.60 21.61 -16.18
CA SER A 66 5.17 22.80 -15.43
C SER A 66 6.04 23.12 -14.19
N ALA A 67 6.97 22.24 -13.84
CA ALA A 67 7.98 22.47 -12.81
C ALA A 67 9.28 23.06 -13.37
N CYS A 68 9.39 23.20 -14.69
CA CYS A 68 10.53 23.74 -15.42
C CYS A 68 10.13 25.00 -16.20
N ASP A 69 11.09 25.57 -16.91
CA ASP A 69 10.89 26.76 -17.75
C ASP A 69 10.07 26.51 -19.03
N GLU A 70 9.70 25.24 -19.30
CA GLU A 70 9.01 24.86 -20.54
C GLU A 70 7.52 25.16 -20.54
N ALA A 71 6.90 25.16 -19.36
CA ALA A 71 5.47 25.41 -19.23
C ALA A 71 5.14 26.04 -17.87
N GLU A 72 4.06 26.80 -17.82
CA GLU A 72 3.54 27.37 -16.58
C GLU A 72 2.15 26.80 -16.27
N MET A 73 1.92 26.50 -14.99
CA MET A 73 0.62 26.03 -14.52
C MET A 73 -0.28 27.23 -14.22
N ALA A 74 -1.42 27.30 -14.91
CA ALA A 74 -2.40 28.38 -14.71
C ALA A 74 -3.18 28.29 -13.40
N LEU A 75 -3.11 27.15 -12.68
CA LEU A 75 -3.85 26.92 -11.45
C LEU A 75 -3.03 27.36 -10.23
N ASN A 76 -3.45 28.41 -9.56
CA ASN A 76 -2.74 29.02 -8.41
C ASN A 76 -2.58 28.12 -7.18
N TYR A 77 -3.28 26.99 -7.12
CA TYR A 77 -3.22 26.04 -6.00
C TYR A 77 -2.42 24.76 -6.35
N SER A 78 -1.74 24.76 -7.48
CA SER A 78 -0.93 23.58 -7.86
C SER A 78 0.35 23.51 -7.05
N ASN A 79 0.64 22.31 -6.51
CA ASN A 79 1.90 22.02 -5.80
C ASN A 79 3.14 22.19 -6.69
N VAL A 80 2.96 22.20 -8.01
CA VAL A 80 4.03 22.41 -8.98
C VAL A 80 4.59 23.80 -8.93
N LEU A 81 3.78 24.81 -8.62
CA LEU A 81 4.23 26.17 -8.48
C LEU A 81 5.28 26.36 -7.36
N ASP A 82 5.32 25.45 -6.38
CA ASP A 82 6.33 25.51 -5.33
C ASP A 82 7.76 25.31 -5.87
N TYR A 83 7.91 24.64 -7.01
CA TYR A 83 9.22 24.44 -7.67
C TYR A 83 9.70 25.73 -8.36
N THR A 84 8.76 26.52 -8.92
CA THR A 84 9.09 27.72 -9.70
C THR A 84 9.08 28.99 -8.87
N ASN A 85 8.26 29.09 -7.82
CA ASN A 85 8.12 30.31 -6.99
C ASN A 85 8.99 30.31 -5.71
N GLY A 86 9.86 29.30 -5.51
CA GLY A 86 10.79 29.23 -4.39
C GLY A 86 10.20 28.79 -3.06
N ASN A 87 8.98 28.25 -3.03
CA ASN A 87 8.35 27.71 -1.83
C ASN A 87 8.89 26.32 -1.42
N TRP A 88 9.77 25.74 -2.22
CA TRP A 88 10.44 24.49 -1.87
C TRP A 88 11.58 24.77 -0.91
N THR A 89 11.35 24.53 0.36
CA THR A 89 12.28 24.80 1.44
C THR A 89 12.43 23.60 2.37
N ALA A 90 13.39 23.63 3.27
CA ALA A 90 13.55 22.60 4.30
C ALA A 90 12.31 22.47 5.22
N LEU A 91 11.50 23.54 5.34
CA LEU A 91 10.24 23.54 6.12
C LEU A 91 9.05 23.02 5.29
N ASN A 92 9.17 23.02 3.98
CA ASN A 92 8.17 22.49 3.03
C ASN A 92 8.83 21.52 2.05
N PRO A 93 9.33 20.37 2.53
CA PRO A 93 9.97 19.37 1.67
C PRO A 93 8.92 18.66 0.82
N LYS A 94 9.23 18.43 -0.46
CA LYS A 94 8.39 17.65 -1.37
C LYS A 94 8.66 16.14 -1.20
N SER A 95 8.43 15.65 0.02
CA SER A 95 8.67 14.23 0.34
C SER A 95 7.54 13.35 -0.18
N GLN A 96 7.92 12.20 -0.71
CA GLN A 96 7.01 11.18 -1.28
C GLN A 96 6.78 10.03 -0.28
N TRP A 97 6.59 10.32 1.01
CA TRP A 97 6.42 9.32 2.07
C TRP A 97 5.21 8.40 1.88
N ASN A 98 4.22 8.83 1.08
CA ASN A 98 3.07 8.03 0.68
C ASN A 98 3.45 6.71 -0.02
N TYR A 99 4.62 6.63 -0.68
CA TYR A 99 5.09 5.40 -1.33
C TYR A 99 5.49 4.28 -0.36
N TYR A 100 5.64 4.55 0.93
CA TYR A 100 5.78 3.47 1.91
C TYR A 100 4.53 2.59 2.00
N THR A 101 3.36 3.10 1.67
CA THR A 101 2.11 2.32 1.65
C THR A 101 2.16 1.18 0.62
N PRO A 102 2.42 1.44 -0.69
CA PRO A 102 2.55 0.37 -1.67
C PRO A 102 3.78 -0.52 -1.45
N ILE A 103 4.89 0.00 -0.90
CA ILE A 103 6.04 -0.83 -0.51
C ILE A 103 5.64 -1.84 0.56
N ARG A 104 4.89 -1.41 1.58
CA ARG A 104 4.37 -2.31 2.62
C ARG A 104 3.44 -3.36 2.03
N ALA A 105 2.53 -2.96 1.14
CA ALA A 105 1.63 -3.88 0.45
C ALA A 105 2.40 -4.89 -0.41
N ALA A 106 3.45 -4.44 -1.12
CA ALA A 106 4.32 -5.31 -1.91
C ALA A 106 5.05 -6.33 -1.03
N ASN A 107 5.62 -5.91 0.11
CA ASN A 107 6.25 -6.83 1.06
C ASN A 107 5.25 -7.85 1.60
N TYR A 108 4.05 -7.40 1.98
CA TYR A 108 3.00 -8.27 2.49
C TYR A 108 2.57 -9.33 1.47
N PHE A 109 2.45 -8.95 0.18
CA PHE A 109 2.20 -9.91 -0.89
C PHE A 109 3.34 -10.90 -1.06
N LEU A 110 4.59 -10.45 -1.06
CA LEU A 110 5.76 -11.32 -1.23
C LEU A 110 5.95 -12.31 -0.08
N GLU A 111 5.45 -11.98 1.11
CA GLU A 111 5.48 -12.86 2.28
C GLU A 111 4.32 -13.86 2.31
N ASN A 112 3.11 -13.45 1.90
CA ASN A 112 1.89 -14.23 2.12
C ASN A 112 1.17 -14.65 0.83
N GLY A 113 1.45 -14.01 -0.30
CA GLY A 113 0.73 -14.19 -1.56
C GLY A 113 1.44 -15.09 -2.57
N LEU A 114 2.55 -15.74 -2.20
CA LEU A 114 3.27 -16.66 -3.08
C LEU A 114 2.91 -18.12 -2.79
N ASN A 115 3.02 -18.98 -3.81
CA ASN A 115 2.78 -20.43 -3.72
C ASN A 115 1.36 -20.78 -3.24
N LEU A 116 0.37 -19.98 -3.61
CA LEU A 116 -1.03 -20.27 -3.31
C LEU A 116 -1.60 -21.28 -4.30
N GLU A 117 -2.49 -22.12 -3.81
CA GLU A 117 -3.26 -23.07 -4.61
C GLU A 117 -4.72 -22.61 -4.65
N PHE A 118 -5.26 -22.50 -5.87
CA PHE A 118 -6.66 -22.11 -6.11
C PHE A 118 -7.46 -23.29 -6.62
N SER A 119 -7.75 -24.24 -5.73
CA SER A 119 -8.43 -25.50 -6.06
C SER A 119 -9.80 -25.29 -6.72
N ASP A 120 -10.51 -24.22 -6.33
CA ASP A 120 -11.85 -23.91 -6.82
C ASP A 120 -11.88 -23.52 -8.31
N LEU A 121 -10.72 -23.16 -8.86
CA LEU A 121 -10.61 -22.76 -10.26
C LEU A 121 -10.21 -23.88 -11.21
N ILE A 122 -9.81 -25.05 -10.72
CA ILE A 122 -9.25 -26.15 -11.53
C ILE A 122 -10.18 -26.57 -12.68
N LEU A 123 -11.49 -26.48 -12.47
CA LEU A 123 -12.50 -26.84 -13.48
C LEU A 123 -12.83 -25.72 -14.46
N ASN A 124 -12.26 -24.52 -14.27
CA ASN A 124 -12.53 -23.39 -15.14
C ASN A 124 -11.69 -23.48 -16.40
N GLN A 125 -12.26 -23.10 -17.54
CA GLN A 125 -11.56 -23.07 -18.84
C GLN A 125 -10.33 -22.14 -18.82
N ASP A 126 -10.38 -21.08 -18.01
CA ASP A 126 -9.33 -20.07 -17.90
C ASP A 126 -8.27 -20.39 -16.83
N TYR A 127 -8.35 -21.54 -16.17
CA TYR A 127 -7.46 -21.91 -15.06
C TYR A 127 -5.98 -21.77 -15.43
N GLU A 128 -5.58 -22.33 -16.55
CA GLU A 128 -4.18 -22.32 -16.99
C GLU A 128 -3.68 -20.88 -17.25
N ALA A 129 -4.51 -20.05 -17.89
CA ALA A 129 -4.19 -18.65 -18.15
C ALA A 129 -4.06 -17.82 -16.85
N GLN A 130 -4.95 -18.09 -15.87
CA GLN A 130 -4.93 -17.45 -14.57
C GLN A 130 -3.70 -17.87 -13.76
N MET A 131 -3.33 -19.14 -13.76
CA MET A 131 -2.12 -19.62 -13.07
C MET A 131 -0.85 -19.08 -13.71
N LYS A 132 -0.80 -18.97 -15.03
CA LYS A 132 0.30 -18.31 -15.73
C LYS A 132 0.42 -16.82 -15.37
N ARG A 133 -0.71 -16.14 -15.22
CA ARG A 133 -0.75 -14.74 -14.75
C ARG A 133 -0.30 -14.64 -13.29
N TYR A 134 -0.80 -15.52 -12.42
CA TYR A 134 -0.39 -15.55 -11.01
C TYR A 134 1.12 -15.77 -10.86
N GLY A 135 1.72 -16.68 -11.62
CA GLY A 135 3.16 -16.93 -11.59
C GLY A 135 4.02 -15.71 -11.94
N ARG A 136 3.47 -14.71 -12.66
CA ARG A 136 4.17 -13.45 -12.99
C ARG A 136 4.08 -12.41 -11.87
N TYR A 137 3.08 -12.46 -11.00
CA TYR A 137 2.86 -11.46 -9.96
C TYR A 137 4.06 -11.26 -9.04
N GLN A 138 4.82 -12.33 -8.74
CA GLN A 138 6.02 -12.21 -7.93
C GLN A 138 7.07 -11.27 -8.55
N TYR A 139 7.22 -11.28 -9.87
CA TYR A 139 8.17 -10.42 -10.58
C TYR A 139 7.65 -9.00 -10.72
N GLU A 140 6.36 -8.87 -11.04
CA GLU A 140 5.67 -7.59 -11.14
C GLU A 140 5.74 -6.82 -9.81
N VAL A 141 5.40 -7.48 -8.70
CA VAL A 141 5.42 -6.86 -7.37
C VAL A 141 6.85 -6.50 -6.92
N ARG A 142 7.86 -7.32 -7.27
CA ARG A 142 9.26 -6.98 -6.99
C ARG A 142 9.70 -5.75 -7.77
N LEU A 143 9.31 -5.65 -9.04
CA LEU A 143 9.58 -4.49 -9.88
C LEU A 143 8.93 -3.22 -9.31
N LEU A 144 7.63 -3.30 -9.00
CA LEU A 144 6.89 -2.18 -8.40
C LEU A 144 7.51 -1.72 -7.08
N ARG A 145 7.89 -2.66 -6.21
CA ARG A 145 8.57 -2.34 -4.96
C ARG A 145 9.87 -1.58 -5.19
N ALA A 146 10.69 -2.04 -6.12
CA ALA A 146 11.95 -1.38 -6.47
C ALA A 146 11.70 0.03 -7.03
N TYR A 147 10.68 0.18 -7.87
CA TYR A 147 10.28 1.45 -8.45
C TYR A 147 9.80 2.45 -7.38
N TYR A 148 8.99 2.02 -6.42
CA TYR A 148 8.56 2.89 -5.31
C TYR A 148 9.72 3.31 -4.40
N TYR A 149 10.71 2.44 -4.17
CA TYR A 149 11.94 2.85 -3.49
C TYR A 149 12.72 3.89 -4.30
N PHE A 150 12.78 3.73 -5.61
CA PHE A 150 13.39 4.75 -6.48
C PHE A 150 12.66 6.09 -6.35
N LEU A 151 11.32 6.11 -6.39
CA LEU A 151 10.52 7.33 -6.22
C LEU A 151 10.69 7.99 -4.84
N LEU A 152 10.97 7.22 -3.79
CA LEU A 152 11.31 7.79 -2.48
C LEU A 152 12.66 8.50 -2.48
N VAL A 153 13.64 7.97 -3.22
CA VAL A 153 15.03 8.46 -3.21
C VAL A 153 15.23 9.57 -4.22
N ALA A 154 14.57 9.50 -5.39
CA ALA A 154 14.76 10.46 -6.48
C ALA A 154 14.61 11.92 -6.05
N PRO A 155 13.56 12.35 -5.33
CA PRO A 155 13.43 13.72 -4.88
C PRO A 155 14.47 14.15 -3.85
N LEU A 156 15.06 13.20 -3.10
CA LEU A 156 16.08 13.51 -2.09
C LEU A 156 17.44 13.80 -2.73
N GLN A 157 17.70 13.29 -3.93
CA GLN A 157 18.94 13.55 -4.66
C GLN A 157 18.97 14.96 -5.28
N GLU A 158 17.81 15.57 -5.56
CA GLU A 158 17.73 16.91 -6.14
C GLU A 158 18.02 18.05 -5.15
N ILE A 159 18.22 17.76 -3.87
CA ILE A 159 18.51 18.76 -2.83
C ILE A 159 19.98 19.22 -2.85
N SER A 160 20.84 18.62 -3.66
CA SER A 160 22.22 19.09 -3.82
C SER A 160 22.26 20.39 -4.64
N PRO A 161 22.84 21.49 -4.10
CA PRO A 161 22.89 22.81 -4.80
C PRO A 161 23.62 22.79 -6.15
N ASP A 162 24.38 21.75 -6.42
CA ASP A 162 25.19 21.57 -7.64
C ASP A 162 24.40 20.97 -8.83
N GLN A 163 23.17 20.54 -8.61
CA GLN A 163 22.38 19.82 -9.62
C GLN A 163 21.32 20.66 -10.34
N ARG A 164 21.36 21.98 -10.28
CA ARG A 164 20.52 22.87 -11.10
C ARG A 164 20.73 22.71 -12.62
N GLY A 165 21.64 21.82 -13.02
CA GLY A 165 21.95 21.49 -14.42
C GLY A 165 21.34 20.18 -14.93
N ILE A 166 20.51 19.44 -14.15
CA ILE A 166 20.02 18.14 -14.57
C ILE A 166 18.86 18.27 -15.58
N CYS A 167 18.00 19.26 -15.43
CA CYS A 167 16.93 19.51 -16.43
C CYS A 167 17.50 19.73 -17.84
N SER A 168 18.63 20.42 -17.95
CA SER A 168 19.32 20.67 -19.23
C SER A 168 20.05 19.44 -19.79
N ARG A 169 20.36 18.43 -19.01
CA ARG A 169 21.06 17.22 -19.49
C ARG A 169 20.12 16.15 -20.05
N PHE A 170 18.89 16.07 -19.57
CA PHE A 170 17.89 15.13 -20.12
C PHE A 170 17.29 15.59 -21.44
N LEU A 171 17.37 16.88 -21.77
CA LEU A 171 16.83 17.44 -23.00
C LEU A 171 17.86 17.45 -24.17
N ASN A 172 19.11 17.10 -23.94
CA ASN A 172 20.17 17.08 -24.97
C ASN A 172 20.62 15.66 -25.37
N THR A 173 19.90 14.62 -24.99
CA THR A 173 20.05 13.24 -25.48
C THR A 173 18.78 12.77 -26.17
#